data_8ed8811974a9a09663ed62c5ab97b22b
#
_entry.id   8ed8811974a9a09663ed62c5ab97b22b
#
_cell.length_a   1.000
_cell.length_b   1.000
_cell.length_c   1.000
_cell.angle_alpha   90.00
_cell.angle_beta   90.00
_cell.angle_gamma   90.00
#
_symmetry.space_group_name_H-M   'P 1'
#
loop_
_entity.id
_entity.type
_entity.pdbx_description
1 polymer ?
#
loop_
_entity_poly.entity_id
_entity_poly.type
_entity_poly.pdbx_seq_one_letter_code
_entity_poly.pdbx_strand_id
1 'polypeptide(L)'
;MATSKVAVVRGKGVLAFSGDLDQKKLLSIFGKGIQKVTGSQNSKDAFSLLFSRSDRVGIKINTIGGKKISTRPEVPLSLANLLGANGLQEKNVLIWDRTNRELREAGYSLSLNKSGLKIFGTDTEGAGYETELVSHLNIGSLFSTIQTNFVTSSISLAILKDHGLAGVTASMKNYFGAIHNPNKYHDSNCNPFVAELYDINLIKKNNKLSILDCLIIQYHRGPSFHPQWADTYEALIFSLDPVAADFIGWQIIEKLRREKGLPSLREENREPLYLRTAEKMGLGKANGEDIQLIEDEV
;
A
#
# COMPACT_ATOMS: atom_id res chain seq x y z
N MET A 1 18.79 -18.17 -5.11
CA MET A 1 18.49 -16.77 -4.71
C MET A 1 17.56 -16.82 -3.51
N ALA A 2 17.59 -15.82 -2.61
CA ALA A 2 16.65 -15.81 -1.49
C ALA A 2 15.22 -15.62 -1.98
N THR A 3 14.27 -16.40 -1.45
CA THR A 3 12.84 -16.28 -1.73
C THR A 3 12.24 -15.10 -0.98
N SER A 4 11.37 -14.33 -1.64
CA SER A 4 10.61 -13.27 -0.99
C SER A 4 9.40 -13.85 -0.26
N LYS A 5 9.17 -13.41 0.99
CA LYS A 5 8.01 -13.85 1.77
C LYS A 5 6.81 -12.93 1.54
N VAL A 6 5.66 -13.53 1.27
CA VAL A 6 4.37 -12.83 1.23
C VAL A 6 3.41 -13.56 2.16
N ALA A 7 2.86 -12.86 3.14
CA ALA A 7 1.85 -13.40 4.05
C ALA A 7 0.47 -12.86 3.68
N VAL A 8 -0.49 -13.75 3.41
CA VAL A 8 -1.91 -13.45 3.25
C VAL A 8 -2.61 -13.88 4.54
N VAL A 9 -3.06 -12.92 5.35
CA VAL A 9 -3.73 -13.21 6.61
C VAL A 9 -5.20 -12.86 6.50
N ARG A 10 -6.05 -13.87 6.62
CA ARG A 10 -7.52 -13.75 6.59
C ARG A 10 -8.08 -13.54 7.98
N GLY A 11 -9.15 -12.76 8.06
CA GLY A 11 -9.92 -12.60 9.29
C GLY A 11 -11.40 -12.75 9.01
N LYS A 12 -11.89 -13.98 8.93
CA LYS A 12 -13.31 -14.23 8.64
C LYS A 12 -14.22 -13.48 9.61
N GLY A 13 -15.12 -12.65 9.07
CA GLY A 13 -15.99 -11.78 9.84
C GLY A 13 -15.28 -10.58 10.48
N VAL A 14 -14.11 -10.17 9.97
CA VAL A 14 -13.47 -8.90 10.35
C VAL A 14 -14.28 -7.71 9.87
N LEU A 15 -15.00 -7.87 8.75
CA LEU A 15 -15.94 -6.89 8.22
C LEU A 15 -17.36 -7.38 8.49
N ALA A 16 -18.05 -6.74 9.45
CA ALA A 16 -19.44 -7.04 9.76
C ALA A 16 -20.37 -6.67 8.59
N PHE A 17 -21.55 -7.26 8.55
CA PHE A 17 -22.57 -6.92 7.55
C PHE A 17 -23.00 -5.45 7.62
N SER A 18 -22.94 -4.82 8.80
CA SER A 18 -23.15 -3.37 9.00
C SER A 18 -22.09 -2.51 8.33
N GLY A 19 -20.96 -3.12 7.96
CA GLY A 19 -19.78 -2.43 7.44
C GLY A 19 -18.77 -2.04 8.51
N ASP A 20 -18.99 -2.34 9.77
CA ASP A 20 -18.06 -2.07 10.86
C ASP A 20 -16.91 -3.08 10.86
N LEU A 21 -15.72 -2.67 11.32
CA LEU A 21 -14.56 -3.55 11.44
C LEU A 21 -14.41 -4.05 12.90
N ASP A 22 -14.19 -5.36 13.04
CA ASP A 22 -13.76 -5.96 14.29
C ASP A 22 -12.29 -5.58 14.55
N GLN A 23 -12.10 -4.61 15.46
CA GLN A 23 -10.80 -4.06 15.81
C GLN A 23 -9.84 -5.12 16.38
N LYS A 24 -10.34 -6.08 17.15
CA LYS A 24 -9.50 -7.14 17.75
C LYS A 24 -8.97 -8.08 16.68
N LYS A 25 -9.84 -8.51 15.76
CA LYS A 25 -9.42 -9.32 14.61
C LYS A 25 -8.43 -8.56 13.72
N LEU A 26 -8.70 -7.29 13.43
CA LEU A 26 -7.82 -6.47 12.61
C LEU A 26 -6.41 -6.34 13.24
N LEU A 27 -6.31 -6.10 14.54
CA LEU A 27 -5.03 -6.08 15.26
C LEU A 27 -4.32 -7.45 15.21
N SER A 28 -5.09 -8.55 15.32
CA SER A 28 -4.53 -9.90 15.19
C SER A 28 -3.99 -10.17 13.79
N ILE A 29 -4.70 -9.74 12.73
CA ILE A 29 -4.24 -9.82 11.34
C ILE A 29 -2.91 -9.09 11.18
N PHE A 30 -2.80 -7.84 11.66
CA PHE A 30 -1.55 -7.08 11.59
C PHE A 30 -0.41 -7.78 12.34
N GLY A 31 -0.65 -8.21 13.57
CA GLY A 31 0.35 -8.89 14.39
C GLY A 31 0.89 -10.13 13.69
N LYS A 32 0.00 -11.03 13.24
CA LYS A 32 0.38 -12.24 12.52
C LYS A 32 1.12 -11.95 11.21
N GLY A 33 0.57 -11.05 10.39
CA GLY A 33 1.16 -10.74 9.08
C GLY A 33 2.59 -10.22 9.19
N ILE A 34 2.83 -9.28 10.10
CA ILE A 34 4.16 -8.71 10.31
C ILE A 34 5.13 -9.76 10.88
N GLN A 35 4.69 -10.60 11.83
CA GLN A 35 5.49 -11.72 12.35
C GLN A 35 5.90 -12.71 11.24
N LYS A 36 4.97 -13.09 10.37
CA LYS A 36 5.23 -14.05 9.27
C LYS A 36 6.29 -13.54 8.30
N VAL A 37 6.20 -12.27 7.88
CA VAL A 37 7.15 -11.72 6.90
C VAL A 37 8.52 -11.40 7.50
N THR A 38 8.57 -11.08 8.79
CA THR A 38 9.84 -10.86 9.52
C THR A 38 10.47 -12.16 10.04
N GLY A 39 9.68 -13.21 10.20
CA GLY A 39 10.12 -14.45 10.86
C GLY A 39 10.20 -14.35 12.39
N SER A 40 9.65 -13.29 12.98
CA SER A 40 9.71 -13.06 14.43
C SER A 40 8.63 -13.83 15.17
N GLN A 41 8.94 -14.23 16.43
CA GLN A 41 8.00 -14.98 17.27
C GLN A 41 6.93 -14.10 17.93
N ASN A 42 7.19 -12.80 18.05
CA ASN A 42 6.26 -11.85 18.67
C ASN A 42 6.29 -10.49 17.96
N SER A 43 5.27 -9.68 18.20
CA SER A 43 5.10 -8.39 17.53
C SER A 43 6.22 -7.40 17.88
N LYS A 44 6.67 -7.37 19.13
CA LYS A 44 7.70 -6.41 19.57
C LYS A 44 9.01 -6.60 18.79
N ASP A 45 9.47 -7.84 18.66
CA ASP A 45 10.69 -8.15 17.91
C ASP A 45 10.48 -7.86 16.42
N ALA A 46 9.31 -8.22 15.87
CA ALA A 46 8.94 -7.94 14.48
C ALA A 46 9.00 -6.45 14.14
N PHE A 47 8.43 -5.60 15.01
CA PHE A 47 8.47 -4.14 14.81
C PHE A 47 9.88 -3.58 15.00
N SER A 48 10.66 -4.10 15.96
CA SER A 48 12.04 -3.66 16.21
C SER A 48 12.99 -3.97 15.06
N LEU A 49 12.69 -4.99 14.24
CA LEU A 49 13.45 -5.28 13.01
C LEU A 49 13.16 -4.27 11.90
N LEU A 50 11.97 -3.69 11.87
CA LEU A 50 11.51 -2.80 10.80
C LEU A 50 11.70 -1.32 11.13
N PHE A 51 11.53 -0.95 12.41
CA PHE A 51 11.47 0.45 12.83
C PHE A 51 12.30 0.69 14.08
N SER A 52 13.02 1.80 14.10
CA SER A 52 13.65 2.33 15.32
C SER A 52 12.67 3.29 16.03
N ARG A 53 12.89 3.50 17.36
CA ARG A 53 12.07 4.46 18.14
C ARG A 53 12.22 5.90 17.68
N SER A 54 13.29 6.23 16.99
CA SER A 54 13.55 7.57 16.43
C SER A 54 12.99 7.76 15.03
N ASP A 55 12.48 6.70 14.38
CA ASP A 55 11.90 6.83 13.05
C ASP A 55 10.66 7.73 13.05
N ARG A 56 10.55 8.48 11.97
CA ARG A 56 9.32 9.17 11.58
C ARG A 56 8.66 8.33 10.49
N VAL A 57 7.60 7.61 10.88
CA VAL A 57 6.94 6.63 10.02
C VAL A 57 5.81 7.28 9.23
N GLY A 58 5.94 7.29 7.91
CA GLY A 58 4.87 7.65 6.99
C GLY A 58 4.06 6.41 6.58
N ILE A 59 2.78 6.34 6.95
CA ILE A 59 1.85 5.35 6.43
C ILE A 59 1.21 5.95 5.19
N LYS A 60 1.70 5.57 4.00
CA LYS A 60 1.15 6.01 2.72
C LYS A 60 -0.05 5.13 2.36
N ILE A 61 -1.22 5.75 2.32
CA ILE A 61 -2.48 5.09 1.98
C ILE A 61 -2.94 5.44 0.56
N ASN A 62 -4.01 4.82 0.07
CA ASN A 62 -4.66 5.16 -1.19
C ASN A 62 -6.13 5.52 -0.96
N THR A 63 -6.51 6.74 -1.31
CA THR A 63 -7.85 7.30 -1.10
C THR A 63 -8.59 7.63 -2.41
N ILE A 64 -7.99 7.33 -3.57
CA ILE A 64 -8.64 7.50 -4.87
C ILE A 64 -9.76 6.47 -5.02
N GLY A 65 -10.98 6.97 -5.20
CA GLY A 65 -12.20 6.13 -5.33
C GLY A 65 -13.23 6.38 -4.22
N GLY A 66 -12.90 7.24 -3.25
CA GLY A 66 -13.78 7.65 -2.15
C GLY A 66 -14.01 6.53 -1.12
N LYS A 67 -14.96 6.75 -0.20
CA LYS A 67 -15.14 5.92 1.01
C LYS A 67 -15.30 4.42 0.75
N LYS A 68 -15.82 4.01 -0.41
CA LYS A 68 -16.21 2.60 -0.65
C LYS A 68 -15.09 1.72 -1.23
N ILE A 69 -14.04 2.33 -1.80
CA ILE A 69 -12.93 1.61 -2.42
C ILE A 69 -11.59 2.31 -2.16
N SER A 70 -11.42 2.81 -0.97
CA SER A 70 -10.17 3.34 -0.42
C SER A 70 -9.80 2.56 0.83
N THR A 71 -8.53 2.63 1.22
CA THR A 71 -8.13 2.14 2.55
C THR A 71 -8.96 2.87 3.62
N ARG A 72 -9.69 2.09 4.43
CA ARG A 72 -10.61 2.65 5.44
C ARG A 72 -9.84 3.25 6.60
N PRO A 73 -10.33 4.33 7.23
CA PRO A 73 -9.60 4.99 8.33
C PRO A 73 -9.19 4.06 9.47
N GLU A 74 -10.05 3.09 9.82
CA GLU A 74 -9.81 2.14 10.90
C GLU A 74 -8.57 1.28 10.66
N VAL A 75 -8.21 1.01 9.41
CA VAL A 75 -7.09 0.15 9.06
C VAL A 75 -5.74 0.80 9.40
N PRO A 76 -5.38 1.99 8.87
CA PRO A 76 -4.12 2.64 9.25
C PRO A 76 -4.12 3.18 10.69
N LEU A 77 -5.27 3.50 11.28
CA LEU A 77 -5.35 3.87 12.70
C LEU A 77 -4.99 2.68 13.60
N SER A 78 -5.48 1.48 13.31
CA SER A 78 -5.10 0.26 14.04
C SER A 78 -3.61 -0.04 13.90
N LEU A 79 -3.04 0.17 12.71
CA LEU A 79 -1.60 0.01 12.49
C LEU A 79 -0.79 1.06 13.27
N ALA A 80 -1.23 2.32 13.29
CA ALA A 80 -0.59 3.38 14.07
C ALA A 80 -0.62 3.07 15.58
N ASN A 81 -1.75 2.59 16.10
CA ASN A 81 -1.86 2.13 17.49
C ASN A 81 -0.89 0.98 17.79
N LEU A 82 -0.74 0.04 16.87
CA LEU A 82 0.18 -1.08 17.02
C LEU A 82 1.65 -0.62 17.01
N LEU A 83 2.01 0.34 16.16
CA LEU A 83 3.32 1.00 16.17
C LEU A 83 3.58 1.66 17.53
N GLY A 84 2.59 2.39 18.07
CA GLY A 84 2.66 3.01 19.40
C GLY A 84 2.86 2.00 20.52
N ALA A 85 2.08 0.91 20.53
CA ALA A 85 2.21 -0.17 21.50
C ALA A 85 3.60 -0.86 21.47
N ASN A 86 4.30 -0.78 20.34
CA ASN A 86 5.66 -1.31 20.17
C ASN A 86 6.77 -0.24 20.33
N GLY A 87 6.43 0.93 20.85
CA GLY A 87 7.39 1.94 21.33
C GLY A 87 7.67 3.12 20.42
N LEU A 88 6.96 3.23 19.29
CA LEU A 88 7.02 4.43 18.44
C LEU A 88 6.13 5.54 19.03
N GLN A 89 6.63 6.75 19.12
CA GLN A 89 5.84 7.88 19.61
C GLN A 89 4.80 8.30 18.57
N GLU A 90 3.55 8.54 18.96
CA GLU A 90 2.45 8.95 18.06
C GLU A 90 2.81 10.16 17.19
N LYS A 91 3.51 11.16 17.78
CA LYS A 91 3.97 12.36 17.06
C LYS A 91 4.90 12.05 15.88
N ASN A 92 5.47 10.85 15.86
CA ASN A 92 6.36 10.37 14.82
C ASN A 92 5.62 9.53 13.75
N VAL A 93 4.29 9.41 13.84
CA VAL A 93 3.48 8.70 12.85
C VAL A 93 2.63 9.69 12.07
N LEU A 94 2.64 9.55 10.75
CA LEU A 94 1.81 10.31 9.82
C LEU A 94 1.11 9.36 8.85
N ILE A 95 -0.22 9.37 8.88
CA ILE A 95 -1.05 8.75 7.84
C ILE A 95 -1.28 9.80 6.75
N TRP A 96 -0.96 9.48 5.49
CA TRP A 96 -1.00 10.49 4.44
C TRP A 96 -1.35 9.96 3.05
N ASP A 97 -1.88 10.86 2.23
CA ASP A 97 -2.04 10.67 0.80
C ASP A 97 -1.78 12.01 0.08
N ARG A 98 -2.11 12.08 -1.19
CA ARG A 98 -1.83 13.23 -2.04
C ARG A 98 -2.60 14.48 -1.63
N THR A 99 -3.92 14.35 -1.38
CA THR A 99 -4.77 15.50 -1.10
C THR A 99 -5.67 15.34 0.12
N ASN A 100 -5.88 16.44 0.83
CA ASN A 100 -6.82 16.55 1.95
C ASN A 100 -8.27 16.28 1.51
N ARG A 101 -8.61 16.66 0.29
CA ARG A 101 -9.94 16.41 -0.26
C ARG A 101 -10.20 14.90 -0.36
N GLU A 102 -9.29 14.16 -1.00
CA GLU A 102 -9.43 12.70 -1.17
C GLU A 102 -9.45 11.98 0.18
N LEU A 103 -8.65 12.43 1.15
CA LEU A 103 -8.69 11.91 2.52
C LEU A 103 -10.08 12.09 3.16
N ARG A 104 -10.67 13.30 3.09
CA ARG A 104 -12.02 13.55 3.62
C ARG A 104 -13.09 12.73 2.90
N GLU A 105 -13.03 12.64 1.59
CA GLU A 105 -13.95 11.83 0.76
C GLU A 105 -13.86 10.33 1.11
N ALA A 106 -12.69 9.86 1.54
CA ALA A 106 -12.47 8.49 2.02
C ALA A 106 -12.89 8.29 3.51
N GLY A 107 -13.30 9.37 4.21
CA GLY A 107 -13.81 9.32 5.58
C GLY A 107 -12.78 9.66 6.66
N TYR A 108 -11.60 10.15 6.31
CA TYR A 108 -10.58 10.55 7.28
C TYR A 108 -10.88 11.90 7.91
N SER A 109 -10.74 11.98 9.24
CA SER A 109 -10.64 13.25 9.96
C SER A 109 -9.19 13.72 9.95
N LEU A 110 -8.93 14.89 9.35
CA LEU A 110 -7.58 15.44 9.29
C LEU A 110 -7.08 15.83 10.67
N SER A 111 -5.78 15.64 10.92
CA SER A 111 -5.12 15.99 12.17
C SER A 111 -3.72 16.56 11.90
N LEU A 112 -3.49 17.79 12.35
CA LEU A 112 -2.19 18.45 12.37
C LEU A 112 -1.55 18.45 13.76
N ASN A 113 -1.97 17.54 14.65
CA ASN A 113 -1.52 17.47 16.02
C ASN A 113 0.01 17.27 16.09
N LYS A 114 0.71 18.27 16.63
CA LYS A 114 2.18 18.24 16.74
C LYS A 114 2.68 17.24 17.77
N SER A 115 1.87 16.93 18.78
CA SER A 115 2.21 15.98 19.89
C SER A 115 1.63 14.58 19.72
N GLY A 116 0.74 14.36 18.75
CA GLY A 116 0.07 13.09 18.51
C GLY A 116 0.13 12.64 17.04
N LEU A 117 -0.67 11.64 16.72
CA LEU A 117 -0.84 11.11 15.37
C LEU A 117 -1.29 12.21 14.40
N LYS A 118 -0.63 12.26 13.26
CA LYS A 118 -0.93 13.19 12.17
C LYS A 118 -1.67 12.49 11.04
N ILE A 119 -2.63 13.19 10.42
CA ILE A 119 -3.39 12.70 9.26
C ILE A 119 -3.62 13.88 8.32
N PHE A 120 -2.87 13.96 7.23
CA PHE A 120 -3.04 15.02 6.25
C PHE A 120 -2.43 14.70 4.89
N GLY A 121 -2.83 15.46 3.86
CA GLY A 121 -2.33 15.35 2.51
C GLY A 121 -1.18 16.28 2.20
N THR A 122 -0.49 16.01 1.08
CA THR A 122 0.61 16.87 0.59
C THR A 122 0.16 18.31 0.35
N ASP A 123 -1.11 18.55 0.03
CA ASP A 123 -1.69 19.89 -0.18
C ASP A 123 -2.02 20.67 1.11
N THR A 124 -1.57 20.18 2.26
CA THR A 124 -1.70 20.89 3.54
C THR A 124 -0.76 22.07 3.61
N GLU A 125 -1.23 23.19 4.18
CA GLU A 125 -0.40 24.37 4.46
C GLU A 125 0.83 23.96 5.31
N GLY A 126 2.02 24.37 4.86
CA GLY A 126 3.30 24.01 5.47
C GLY A 126 3.87 22.65 5.04
N ALA A 127 3.12 21.88 4.25
CA ALA A 127 3.61 20.77 3.44
C ALA A 127 3.77 21.25 1.97
N GLY A 128 3.45 20.41 1.00
CA GLY A 128 3.55 20.74 -0.43
C GLY A 128 4.56 19.86 -1.14
N TYR A 129 5.06 20.35 -2.25
CA TYR A 129 6.07 19.66 -3.04
C TYR A 129 7.39 20.41 -2.97
N GLU A 130 8.49 19.68 -3.13
CA GLU A 130 9.82 20.28 -3.26
C GLU A 130 9.88 21.22 -4.46
N THR A 131 10.81 22.14 -4.42
CA THR A 131 11.07 23.07 -5.55
C THR A 131 12.05 22.50 -6.56
N GLU A 132 12.85 21.53 -6.15
CA GLU A 132 13.84 20.88 -6.99
C GLU A 132 13.30 19.60 -7.61
N LEU A 133 13.57 19.44 -8.90
CA LEU A 133 13.18 18.28 -9.67
C LEU A 133 14.11 17.09 -9.35
N VAL A 134 13.52 16.00 -8.90
CA VAL A 134 14.22 14.71 -8.83
C VAL A 134 14.12 14.03 -10.20
N SER A 135 15.28 13.77 -10.82
CA SER A 135 15.38 13.05 -12.09
C SER A 135 15.97 11.66 -11.87
N HIS A 136 15.33 10.63 -12.38
CA HIS A 136 15.81 9.25 -12.32
C HIS A 136 15.20 8.45 -13.48
N LEU A 137 16.02 7.96 -14.39
CA LEU A 137 15.58 7.28 -15.62
C LEU A 137 14.53 8.12 -16.38
N ASN A 138 13.32 7.62 -16.56
CA ASN A 138 12.22 8.35 -17.21
C ASN A 138 11.37 9.19 -16.23
N ILE A 139 11.69 9.18 -14.95
CA ILE A 139 11.00 9.98 -13.94
C ILE A 139 11.68 11.34 -13.81
N GLY A 140 10.89 12.41 -13.92
CA GLY A 140 11.29 13.77 -13.58
C GLY A 140 10.11 14.47 -12.89
N SER A 141 10.15 14.57 -11.54
CA SER A 141 9.03 15.11 -10.77
C SER A 141 9.47 15.76 -9.47
N LEU A 142 8.60 16.62 -8.93
CA LEU A 142 8.73 17.19 -7.60
C LEU A 142 8.14 16.19 -6.59
N PHE A 143 8.86 15.91 -5.52
CA PHE A 143 8.39 15.04 -4.44
C PHE A 143 7.61 15.81 -3.38
N SER A 144 6.66 15.13 -2.75
CA SER A 144 6.01 15.60 -1.54
C SER A 144 7.02 15.85 -0.43
N THR A 145 6.96 17.02 0.21
CA THR A 145 7.80 17.34 1.38
C THR A 145 7.55 16.39 2.55
N ILE A 146 6.40 15.74 2.59
CA ILE A 146 6.15 14.63 3.53
C ILE A 146 7.18 13.53 3.32
N GLN A 147 7.40 13.12 2.06
CA GLN A 147 8.33 12.02 1.73
C GLN A 147 9.79 12.42 1.94
N THR A 148 10.16 13.67 1.68
CA THR A 148 11.55 14.12 1.74
C THR A 148 11.96 14.60 3.13
N ASN A 149 11.08 15.30 3.85
CA ASN A 149 11.43 16.01 5.09
C ASN A 149 10.91 15.32 6.36
N PHE A 150 9.76 14.63 6.27
CA PHE A 150 9.20 13.95 7.44
C PHE A 150 9.59 12.47 7.48
N VAL A 151 9.42 11.72 6.41
CA VAL A 151 9.53 10.26 6.40
C VAL A 151 10.99 9.79 6.47
N THR A 152 11.34 9.05 7.52
CA THR A 152 12.60 8.28 7.59
C THR A 152 12.37 6.79 7.33
N SER A 153 11.17 6.31 7.64
CA SER A 153 10.70 4.96 7.32
C SER A 153 9.26 5.01 6.85
N SER A 154 8.88 4.23 5.87
CA SER A 154 7.51 4.22 5.35
C SER A 154 6.88 2.83 5.33
N ILE A 155 5.57 2.82 5.43
CA ILE A 155 4.71 1.68 5.16
C ILE A 155 3.82 2.06 3.98
N SER A 156 3.87 1.28 2.90
CA SER A 156 2.87 1.38 1.85
C SER A 156 1.66 0.54 2.25
N LEU A 157 0.55 1.19 2.59
CA LEU A 157 -0.72 0.55 2.93
C LEU A 157 -1.74 0.90 1.85
N ALA A 158 -1.75 0.13 0.79
CA ALA A 158 -2.56 0.38 -0.41
C ALA A 158 -3.77 -0.54 -0.46
N ILE A 159 -4.92 -0.01 -0.89
CA ILE A 159 -6.04 -0.89 -1.26
C ILE A 159 -5.70 -1.68 -2.53
N LEU A 160 -6.02 -2.97 -2.53
CA LEU A 160 -5.91 -3.79 -3.73
C LEU A 160 -7.17 -3.63 -4.60
N LYS A 161 -7.00 -3.11 -5.80
CA LYS A 161 -8.11 -2.98 -6.76
C LYS A 161 -7.62 -2.97 -8.21
N ASP A 162 -8.51 -3.30 -9.12
CA ASP A 162 -8.33 -3.11 -10.56
C ASP A 162 -7.97 -1.66 -10.90
N HIS A 163 -7.17 -1.47 -11.93
CA HIS A 163 -6.81 -0.17 -12.47
C HIS A 163 -6.86 -0.22 -14.00
N GLY A 164 -7.68 0.66 -14.58
CA GLY A 164 -7.98 0.68 -16.02
C GLY A 164 -6.78 0.76 -16.96
N LEU A 165 -5.62 1.22 -16.50
CA LEU A 165 -4.37 1.29 -17.28
C LEU A 165 -3.31 0.33 -16.73
N ALA A 166 -2.94 0.44 -15.46
CA ALA A 166 -1.83 -0.30 -14.86
C ALA A 166 -2.16 -1.77 -14.50
N GLY A 167 -3.39 -2.22 -14.78
CA GLY A 167 -3.90 -3.53 -14.36
C GLY A 167 -4.34 -3.52 -12.91
N VAL A 168 -3.46 -3.21 -11.97
CA VAL A 168 -3.78 -3.18 -10.55
C VAL A 168 -3.29 -1.90 -9.86
N THR A 169 -4.03 -1.48 -8.84
CA THR A 169 -3.58 -0.56 -7.80
C THR A 169 -3.08 -1.41 -6.64
N ALA A 170 -1.82 -1.23 -6.26
CA ALA A 170 -1.18 -1.97 -5.20
C ALA A 170 -0.03 -1.14 -4.57
N SER A 171 0.93 -1.77 -3.88
CA SER A 171 1.93 -1.10 -3.04
C SER A 171 2.87 -0.18 -3.82
N MET A 172 3.46 -0.65 -4.93
CA MET A 172 4.42 0.18 -5.70
C MET A 172 3.74 1.39 -6.30
N LYS A 173 2.58 1.19 -6.96
CA LYS A 173 1.83 2.28 -7.60
C LYS A 173 1.27 3.29 -6.58
N ASN A 174 1.13 2.92 -5.31
CA ASN A 174 0.73 3.83 -4.24
C ASN A 174 1.62 5.08 -4.16
N TYR A 175 2.90 4.96 -4.47
CA TYR A 175 3.86 6.08 -4.47
C TYR A 175 3.68 7.08 -5.62
N PHE A 176 2.81 6.83 -6.58
CA PHE A 176 2.36 7.88 -7.50
C PHE A 176 1.73 9.07 -6.76
N GLY A 177 1.11 8.82 -5.59
CA GLY A 177 0.64 9.88 -4.70
C GLY A 177 1.73 10.67 -3.98
N ALA A 178 3.01 10.28 -4.09
CA ALA A 178 4.14 11.00 -3.49
C ALA A 178 4.76 12.06 -4.42
N ILE A 179 4.32 12.15 -5.67
CA ILE A 179 4.84 13.07 -6.67
C ILE A 179 3.78 14.04 -7.18
N HIS A 180 4.23 15.20 -7.65
CA HIS A 180 3.37 16.32 -8.05
C HIS A 180 2.46 15.99 -9.24
N ASN A 181 2.96 15.33 -10.27
CA ASN A 181 2.24 15.07 -11.51
C ASN A 181 2.22 13.58 -11.88
N PRO A 182 1.48 12.73 -11.14
CA PRO A 182 1.43 11.30 -11.42
C PRO A 182 0.77 10.96 -12.77
N ASN A 183 -0.13 11.82 -13.28
CA ASN A 183 -0.83 11.56 -14.53
C ASN A 183 0.11 11.47 -15.74
N LYS A 184 1.27 12.16 -15.69
CA LYS A 184 2.33 12.09 -16.70
C LYS A 184 2.85 10.65 -16.93
N TYR A 185 2.71 9.77 -15.95
CA TYR A 185 3.29 8.44 -15.92
C TYR A 185 2.27 7.31 -16.11
N HIS A 186 1.13 7.62 -16.75
CA HIS A 186 0.09 6.62 -17.02
C HIS A 186 0.18 6.01 -18.43
N ASP A 187 1.05 6.51 -19.28
CA ASP A 187 1.30 5.93 -20.60
C ASP A 187 1.86 4.50 -20.50
N SER A 188 1.71 3.71 -21.55
CA SER A 188 2.24 2.35 -21.65
C SER A 188 1.86 1.47 -20.45
N ASN A 189 0.64 1.59 -19.97
CA ASN A 189 0.15 0.86 -18.78
C ASN A 189 0.98 1.14 -17.52
N CYS A 190 1.45 2.38 -17.37
CA CYS A 190 2.34 2.81 -16.29
C CYS A 190 3.70 2.08 -16.24
N ASN A 191 4.09 1.41 -17.31
CA ASN A 191 5.37 0.73 -17.45
C ASN A 191 6.32 1.55 -18.36
N PRO A 192 7.58 1.83 -17.99
CA PRO A 192 8.29 1.34 -16.79
C PRO A 192 8.10 2.19 -15.53
N PHE A 193 7.31 3.24 -15.58
CA PHE A 193 7.28 4.36 -14.64
C PHE A 193 7.02 3.96 -13.18
N VAL A 194 6.18 2.95 -12.91
CA VAL A 194 5.95 2.47 -11.53
C VAL A 194 7.23 1.89 -10.93
N ALA A 195 7.96 1.08 -11.70
CA ALA A 195 9.21 0.48 -11.26
C ALA A 195 10.30 1.56 -11.06
N GLU A 196 10.45 2.46 -12.02
CA GLU A 196 11.46 3.52 -11.98
C GLU A 196 11.21 4.53 -10.85
N LEU A 197 9.94 4.89 -10.59
CA LEU A 197 9.61 5.74 -9.46
C LEU A 197 9.95 5.04 -8.13
N TYR A 198 9.62 3.76 -8.01
CA TYR A 198 9.92 3.00 -6.80
C TYR A 198 11.42 2.84 -6.58
N ASP A 199 12.22 2.75 -7.63
CA ASP A 199 13.69 2.64 -7.55
C ASP A 199 14.38 3.88 -6.96
N ILE A 200 13.71 5.03 -6.94
CA ILE A 200 14.26 6.24 -6.32
C ILE A 200 14.50 6.01 -4.83
N ASN A 201 15.71 6.33 -4.37
CA ASN A 201 16.16 6.07 -3.00
C ASN A 201 15.23 6.64 -1.91
N LEU A 202 14.58 7.77 -2.16
CA LEU A 202 13.58 8.36 -1.26
C LEU A 202 12.40 7.42 -0.96
N ILE A 203 12.09 6.51 -1.88
CA ILE A 203 11.04 5.49 -1.72
C ILE A 203 11.66 4.17 -1.30
N LYS A 204 12.53 3.61 -2.14
CA LYS A 204 13.08 2.25 -1.98
C LYS A 204 13.75 2.00 -0.63
N LYS A 205 14.58 2.94 -0.16
CA LYS A 205 15.28 2.79 1.13
C LYS A 205 14.36 2.96 2.32
N ASN A 206 13.34 3.80 2.19
CA ASN A 206 12.45 4.13 3.30
C ASN A 206 11.28 3.16 3.43
N ASN A 207 10.82 2.52 2.35
CA ASN A 207 9.73 1.55 2.42
C ASN A 207 10.18 0.27 3.13
N LYS A 208 9.72 0.09 4.37
CA LYS A 208 10.09 -1.05 5.24
C LYS A 208 9.07 -2.18 5.19
N LEU A 209 7.84 -1.86 4.82
CA LEU A 209 6.73 -2.80 4.82
C LEU A 209 5.71 -2.41 3.76
N SER A 210 5.29 -3.35 2.97
CA SER A 210 4.18 -3.24 2.03
C SER A 210 3.00 -4.04 2.54
N ILE A 211 1.84 -3.39 2.62
CA ILE A 211 0.58 -4.00 3.04
C ILE A 211 -0.47 -3.70 1.97
N LEU A 212 -1.15 -4.73 1.48
CA LEU A 212 -2.32 -4.55 0.63
C LEU A 212 -3.58 -4.77 1.46
N ASP A 213 -4.43 -3.76 1.50
CA ASP A 213 -5.76 -3.84 2.08
C ASP A 213 -6.66 -4.57 1.07
N CYS A 214 -6.99 -5.80 1.44
CA CYS A 214 -7.86 -6.70 0.69
C CYS A 214 -9.13 -7.02 1.48
N LEU A 215 -9.59 -6.13 2.36
CA LEU A 215 -10.88 -6.32 3.05
C LEU A 215 -12.03 -6.37 2.04
N ILE A 216 -11.98 -5.48 1.07
CA ILE A 216 -12.85 -5.47 -0.12
C ILE A 216 -11.94 -5.33 -1.34
N ILE A 217 -12.12 -6.19 -2.33
CA ILE A 217 -11.37 -6.13 -3.59
C ILE A 217 -12.33 -5.81 -4.74
N GLN A 218 -12.03 -4.75 -5.49
CA GLN A 218 -12.68 -4.51 -6.78
C GLN A 218 -11.79 -5.05 -7.88
N TYR A 219 -12.27 -6.05 -8.61
CA TYR A 219 -11.49 -6.82 -9.59
C TYR A 219 -11.76 -6.40 -11.04
N HIS A 220 -12.64 -5.40 -11.28
CA HIS A 220 -12.94 -4.89 -12.62
C HIS A 220 -13.39 -3.43 -12.58
N ARG A 221 -13.12 -2.67 -13.66
CA ARG A 221 -13.49 -1.26 -13.86
C ARG A 221 -12.99 -0.26 -12.80
N GLY A 222 -11.84 -0.57 -12.15
CA GLY A 222 -11.19 0.42 -11.29
C GLY A 222 -10.55 1.58 -12.09
N PRO A 223 -10.20 2.69 -11.41
CA PRO A 223 -10.11 2.86 -9.96
C PRO A 223 -11.39 3.34 -9.26
N SER A 224 -12.42 3.80 -9.99
CA SER A 224 -13.70 4.24 -9.44
C SER A 224 -14.51 3.06 -8.88
N PHE A 225 -15.34 3.31 -7.87
CA PHE A 225 -16.12 2.25 -7.24
C PHE A 225 -17.28 1.75 -8.11
N HIS A 226 -17.33 0.43 -8.28
CA HIS A 226 -18.39 -0.29 -8.96
C HIS A 226 -18.83 -1.50 -8.12
N PRO A 227 -19.96 -1.41 -7.39
CA PRO A 227 -20.36 -2.43 -6.43
C PRO A 227 -20.53 -3.83 -7.01
N GLN A 228 -20.96 -3.94 -8.27
CA GLN A 228 -21.11 -5.22 -8.96
C GLN A 228 -19.78 -5.94 -9.26
N TRP A 229 -18.66 -5.25 -9.12
CA TRP A 229 -17.31 -5.75 -9.35
C TRP A 229 -16.44 -5.73 -8.11
N ALA A 230 -17.06 -5.62 -6.94
CA ALA A 230 -16.38 -5.59 -5.65
C ALA A 230 -16.88 -6.73 -4.75
N ASP A 231 -15.97 -7.54 -4.26
CA ASP A 231 -16.27 -8.64 -3.35
C ASP A 231 -15.58 -8.42 -2.00
N THR A 232 -16.23 -8.85 -0.93
CA THR A 232 -15.62 -8.94 0.41
C THR A 232 -14.61 -10.08 0.40
N TYR A 233 -13.36 -9.78 0.77
CA TYR A 233 -12.25 -10.75 0.74
C TYR A 233 -11.64 -11.00 2.12
N GLU A 234 -11.76 -10.04 3.04
CA GLU A 234 -11.42 -10.14 4.47
C GLU A 234 -9.97 -10.56 4.75
N ALA A 235 -9.03 -10.03 4.01
CA ALA A 235 -7.61 -10.30 4.21
C ALA A 235 -6.76 -9.03 4.14
N LEU A 236 -5.57 -9.08 4.75
CA LEU A 236 -4.46 -8.19 4.43
C LEU A 236 -3.29 -9.02 3.89
N ILE A 237 -2.54 -8.45 2.94
CA ILE A 237 -1.33 -9.05 2.39
C ILE A 237 -0.13 -8.26 2.90
N PHE A 238 0.90 -8.95 3.35
CA PHE A 238 2.11 -8.35 3.92
C PHE A 238 3.34 -8.84 3.16
N SER A 239 4.30 -7.96 2.91
CA SER A 239 5.63 -8.33 2.42
C SER A 239 6.66 -7.24 2.71
N LEU A 240 7.91 -7.64 2.86
CA LEU A 240 9.06 -6.72 2.85
C LEU A 240 9.52 -6.44 1.41
N ASP A 241 9.03 -7.22 0.46
CA ASP A 241 9.24 -7.07 -0.97
C ASP A 241 7.94 -6.56 -1.63
N PRO A 242 7.89 -5.29 -2.05
CA PRO A 242 6.67 -4.71 -2.64
C PRO A 242 6.31 -5.32 -3.99
N VAL A 243 7.31 -5.78 -4.75
CA VAL A 243 7.07 -6.42 -6.06
C VAL A 243 6.36 -7.75 -5.85
N ALA A 244 6.81 -8.54 -4.86
CA ALA A 244 6.19 -9.81 -4.50
C ALA A 244 4.77 -9.61 -3.93
N ALA A 245 4.56 -8.58 -3.10
CA ALA A 245 3.22 -8.24 -2.61
C ALA A 245 2.26 -7.92 -3.75
N ASP A 246 2.69 -7.06 -4.68
CA ASP A 246 1.90 -6.64 -5.84
C ASP A 246 1.64 -7.80 -6.81
N PHE A 247 2.62 -8.69 -6.99
CA PHE A 247 2.47 -9.91 -7.79
C PHE A 247 1.37 -10.82 -7.22
N ILE A 248 1.39 -11.10 -5.92
CA ILE A 248 0.33 -11.91 -5.27
C ILE A 248 -1.02 -11.20 -5.33
N GLY A 249 -1.06 -9.88 -5.12
CA GLY A 249 -2.27 -9.07 -5.28
C GLY A 249 -2.85 -9.18 -6.70
N TRP A 250 -2.01 -9.11 -7.73
CA TRP A 250 -2.42 -9.32 -9.11
C TRP A 250 -2.99 -10.73 -9.33
N GLN A 251 -2.33 -11.78 -8.83
CA GLN A 251 -2.83 -13.15 -8.96
C GLN A 251 -4.23 -13.33 -8.31
N ILE A 252 -4.48 -12.65 -7.18
CA ILE A 252 -5.80 -12.67 -6.52
C ILE A 252 -6.84 -11.99 -7.41
N ILE A 253 -6.55 -10.83 -8.00
CA ILE A 253 -7.46 -10.16 -8.95
C ILE A 253 -7.73 -11.06 -10.15
N GLU A 254 -6.71 -11.70 -10.74
CA GLU A 254 -6.89 -12.63 -11.87
C GLU A 254 -7.77 -13.83 -11.49
N LYS A 255 -7.59 -14.37 -10.29
CA LYS A 255 -8.45 -15.44 -9.77
C LYS A 255 -9.90 -15.00 -9.68
N LEU A 256 -10.18 -13.86 -9.05
CA LEU A 256 -11.54 -13.32 -8.93
C LEU A 256 -12.18 -13.05 -10.30
N ARG A 257 -11.41 -12.46 -11.23
CA ARG A 257 -11.86 -12.21 -12.62
C ARG A 257 -12.26 -13.52 -13.30
N ARG A 258 -11.42 -14.55 -13.23
CA ARG A 258 -11.68 -15.87 -13.80
C ARG A 258 -12.93 -16.52 -13.19
N GLU A 259 -13.12 -16.45 -11.89
CA GLU A 259 -14.30 -16.98 -11.18
C GLU A 259 -15.61 -16.28 -11.62
N LYS A 260 -15.51 -15.04 -12.09
CA LYS A 260 -16.64 -14.25 -12.62
C LYS A 260 -16.78 -14.32 -14.15
N GLY A 261 -15.98 -15.16 -14.82
CA GLY A 261 -16.03 -15.30 -16.28
C GLY A 261 -15.51 -14.07 -17.05
N LEU A 262 -14.69 -13.23 -16.42
CA LEU A 262 -14.07 -12.07 -17.05
C LEU A 262 -12.77 -12.47 -17.74
N PRO A 263 -12.38 -11.80 -18.85
CA PRO A 263 -11.07 -11.98 -19.45
C PRO A 263 -9.95 -11.58 -18.49
N SER A 264 -8.78 -12.21 -18.63
CA SER A 264 -7.59 -11.82 -17.87
C SER A 264 -7.17 -10.39 -18.18
N LEU A 265 -6.40 -9.77 -17.29
CA LEU A 265 -5.82 -8.44 -17.55
C LEU A 265 -4.89 -8.46 -18.78
N ARG A 266 -4.25 -9.61 -19.06
CA ARG A 266 -3.42 -9.79 -20.25
C ARG A 266 -4.26 -9.76 -21.54
N GLU A 267 -5.39 -10.44 -21.58
CA GLU A 267 -6.32 -10.43 -22.73
C GLU A 267 -6.92 -9.04 -22.95
N GLU A 268 -7.09 -8.24 -21.90
CA GLU A 268 -7.50 -6.84 -21.98
C GLU A 268 -6.33 -5.86 -22.25
N ASN A 269 -5.11 -6.35 -22.51
CA ASN A 269 -3.88 -5.55 -22.69
C ASN A 269 -3.57 -4.61 -21.51
N ARG A 270 -3.87 -5.05 -20.28
CA ARG A 270 -3.65 -4.31 -19.03
C ARG A 270 -2.84 -5.09 -18.01
N GLU A 271 -2.07 -6.11 -18.44
CA GLU A 271 -1.16 -6.85 -17.56
C GLU A 271 -0.21 -5.86 -16.85
N PRO A 272 0.03 -5.98 -15.53
CA PRO A 272 0.91 -5.07 -14.80
C PRO A 272 2.39 -5.34 -15.13
N LEU A 273 2.80 -4.97 -16.34
CA LEU A 273 4.14 -5.22 -16.89
C LEU A 273 5.25 -4.56 -16.06
N TYR A 274 4.92 -3.52 -15.29
CA TYR A 274 5.87 -2.87 -14.40
C TYR A 274 6.44 -3.82 -13.33
N LEU A 275 5.76 -4.91 -12.99
CA LEU A 275 6.26 -5.94 -12.07
C LEU A 275 7.49 -6.66 -12.65
N ARG A 276 7.41 -7.06 -13.93
CA ARG A 276 8.54 -7.67 -14.62
C ARG A 276 9.70 -6.69 -14.81
N THR A 277 9.39 -5.41 -15.03
CA THR A 277 10.40 -4.36 -15.09
C THR A 277 11.08 -4.19 -13.74
N ALA A 278 10.31 -4.13 -12.65
CA ALA A 278 10.84 -4.04 -11.29
C ALA A 278 11.74 -5.24 -10.92
N GLU A 279 11.35 -6.45 -11.30
CA GLU A 279 12.18 -7.64 -11.09
C GLU A 279 13.51 -7.56 -11.87
N LYS A 280 13.47 -7.15 -13.14
CA LYS A 280 14.69 -6.93 -13.95
C LYS A 280 15.61 -5.86 -13.37
N MET A 281 15.04 -4.85 -12.70
CA MET A 281 15.79 -3.81 -12.00
C MET A 281 16.31 -4.27 -10.62
N GLY A 282 15.99 -5.49 -10.18
CA GLY A 282 16.43 -6.04 -8.89
C GLY A 282 15.67 -5.46 -7.70
N LEU A 283 14.45 -4.94 -7.90
CA LEU A 283 13.64 -4.32 -6.85
C LEU A 283 12.84 -5.32 -6.02
N GLY A 284 12.68 -6.56 -6.50
CA GLY A 284 11.95 -7.63 -5.83
C GLY A 284 11.62 -8.77 -6.78
N LYS A 285 10.69 -9.63 -6.39
CA LYS A 285 10.32 -10.86 -7.10
C LYS A 285 8.93 -10.78 -7.75
N ALA A 286 8.86 -10.99 -9.04
CA ALA A 286 7.62 -11.05 -9.83
C ALA A 286 7.38 -12.44 -10.45
N ASN A 287 7.94 -13.48 -9.87
CA ASN A 287 7.78 -14.88 -10.27
C ASN A 287 7.33 -15.72 -9.07
N GLY A 288 6.25 -16.50 -9.23
CA GLY A 288 5.70 -17.32 -8.16
C GLY A 288 6.67 -18.36 -7.57
N GLU A 289 7.63 -18.84 -8.36
CA GLU A 289 8.65 -19.79 -7.90
C GLU A 289 9.65 -19.17 -6.91
N ASP A 290 9.85 -17.85 -6.99
CA ASP A 290 10.75 -17.09 -6.13
C ASP A 290 10.01 -16.45 -4.93
N ILE A 291 8.72 -16.75 -4.74
CA ILE A 291 7.88 -16.21 -3.67
C ILE A 291 7.40 -17.32 -2.75
N GLN A 292 7.74 -17.20 -1.46
CA GLN A 292 7.17 -18.02 -0.41
C GLN A 292 5.83 -17.42 0.03
N LEU A 293 4.73 -17.97 -0.47
CA LEU A 293 3.40 -17.58 -0.02
C LEU A 293 3.07 -18.29 1.30
N ILE A 294 2.65 -17.50 2.30
CA ILE A 294 2.24 -17.94 3.63
C ILE A 294 0.79 -17.52 3.81
N GLU A 295 -0.13 -18.48 3.88
CA GLU A 295 -1.54 -18.22 4.19
C GLU A 295 -1.80 -18.51 5.67
N ASP A 296 -2.52 -17.63 6.36
CA ASP A 296 -2.90 -17.77 7.77
C ASP A 296 -4.29 -17.17 8.02
N GLU A 297 -4.93 -17.55 9.13
CA GLU A 297 -6.28 -17.10 9.50
C GLU A 297 -6.34 -16.75 10.99
N VAL A 298 -7.20 -15.74 11.35
CA VAL A 298 -7.45 -15.29 12.72
C VAL A 298 -8.92 -15.33 13.09
#